data_fcc9a6695ed0cf9209688bf954b4730e
#
_entry.id   fcc9a6695ed0cf9209688bf954b4730e
#
_cell.length_a   1.000
_cell.length_b   1.000
_cell.length_c   1.000
_cell.angle_alpha   90.00
_cell.angle_beta   90.00
_cell.angle_gamma   90.00
#
_symmetry.space_group_name_H-M   'P 1'
#
loop_
_entity.id
_entity.type
_entity.pdbx_description
1 polymer ?
#
loop_
_entity_poly.entity_id
_entity_poly.type
_entity_poly.pdbx_seq_one_letter_code
_entity_poly.pdbx_strand_id
1 'polypeptide(L)'
;PRDLEFHPNPDRSDELWIVNRADDAMVIIHETGTESQFSEERLDAFRNHFMEEVSAIAFGAYDDEFDYTFGTAQESRNTYNGAYDPNNFMGPALWPSSLAHFAMENQNGPLGGSHIDMLHESPDGMGIAHDNGNAYWYFDGYYGHLVYYDFQADHDTGETDHSDGIVHRYSDVQLNRYPGVPSHMVLDKNSGILFMGMTNENLSH
;
A
#
# COMPACT_ATOMS: atom_id res chain seq x y z
N PRO A 1 6.14 -10.23 -8.24
CA PRO A 1 6.53 -9.25 -7.23
C PRO A 1 6.68 -7.87 -7.87
N ARG A 2 6.37 -6.82 -7.10
CA ARG A 2 6.51 -5.43 -7.54
C ARG A 2 7.34 -4.61 -6.56
N ASP A 3 7.15 -4.83 -5.27
CA ASP A 3 7.80 -4.13 -4.20
C ASP A 3 8.04 -5.07 -3.03
N LEU A 4 8.93 -4.71 -2.12
CA LEU A 4 9.25 -5.51 -0.95
C LEU A 4 9.77 -4.63 0.18
N GLU A 5 9.45 -5.02 1.42
CA GLU A 5 9.96 -4.36 2.61
C GLU A 5 10.13 -5.37 3.76
N PHE A 6 11.16 -5.19 4.59
CA PHE A 6 11.31 -5.96 5.81
C PHE A 6 10.37 -5.45 6.91
N HIS A 7 9.82 -6.38 7.69
CA HIS A 7 8.94 -6.03 8.79
C HIS A 7 9.70 -5.19 9.85
N PRO A 8 9.16 -4.04 10.27
CA PRO A 8 9.87 -3.12 11.16
C PRO A 8 9.92 -3.57 12.63
N ASN A 9 9.06 -4.53 13.04
CA ASN A 9 9.09 -5.09 14.38
C ASN A 9 10.40 -5.87 14.62
N PRO A 10 11.20 -5.52 15.65
CA PRO A 10 12.45 -6.24 15.93
C PRO A 10 12.29 -7.77 16.11
N ASP A 11 11.15 -8.21 16.62
CA ASP A 11 10.86 -9.64 16.85
C ASP A 11 10.43 -10.36 15.54
N ARG A 12 10.24 -9.63 14.45
CA ARG A 12 9.82 -10.08 13.12
C ARG A 12 10.73 -9.52 12.01
N SER A 13 11.90 -9.03 12.37
CA SER A 13 12.82 -8.33 11.45
C SER A 13 13.43 -9.23 10.37
N ASP A 14 13.23 -10.54 10.45
CA ASP A 14 13.57 -11.54 9.45
C ASP A 14 12.39 -11.87 8.50
N GLU A 15 11.26 -11.22 8.66
CA GLU A 15 10.16 -11.33 7.72
C GLU A 15 10.31 -10.32 6.58
N LEU A 16 10.33 -10.82 5.35
CA LEU A 16 10.30 -10.02 4.14
C LEU A 16 8.91 -10.08 3.50
N TRP A 17 8.23 -8.95 3.45
CA TRP A 17 6.92 -8.81 2.83
C TRP A 17 7.06 -8.37 1.39
N ILE A 18 6.40 -9.07 0.48
CA ILE A 18 6.54 -8.89 -0.97
C ILE A 18 5.16 -8.70 -1.59
N VAL A 19 5.03 -7.64 -2.34
CA VAL A 19 3.82 -7.34 -3.12
C VAL A 19 3.71 -8.29 -4.32
N ASN A 20 2.66 -9.09 -4.38
CA ASN A 20 2.34 -9.96 -5.50
C ASN A 20 1.15 -9.41 -6.31
N ARG A 21 1.45 -8.56 -7.29
CA ARG A 21 0.45 -7.92 -8.15
C ARG A 21 -0.42 -8.91 -8.96
N ALA A 22 0.14 -10.06 -9.30
CA ALA A 22 -0.57 -11.01 -10.17
C ALA A 22 -1.76 -11.69 -9.48
N ASP A 23 -1.68 -11.81 -8.15
CA ASP A 23 -2.67 -12.50 -7.33
C ASP A 23 -3.38 -11.55 -6.34
N ASP A 24 -3.08 -10.24 -6.44
CA ASP A 24 -3.59 -9.21 -5.50
C ASP A 24 -3.32 -9.59 -4.05
N ALA A 25 -2.05 -9.90 -3.75
CA ALA A 25 -1.66 -10.58 -2.53
C ALA A 25 -0.37 -10.04 -1.91
N MET A 26 -0.15 -10.43 -0.66
CA MET A 26 1.17 -10.36 -0.02
C MET A 26 1.78 -11.75 0.08
N VAL A 27 3.06 -11.86 -0.30
CA VAL A 27 3.89 -13.02 0.01
C VAL A 27 4.82 -12.64 1.15
N ILE A 28 4.81 -13.44 2.22
CA ILE A 28 5.67 -13.24 3.38
C ILE A 28 6.72 -14.34 3.38
N ILE A 29 7.99 -13.95 3.39
CA ILE A 29 9.10 -14.85 3.58
C ILE A 29 9.53 -14.74 5.04
N HIS A 30 9.45 -15.84 5.76
CA HIS A 30 9.89 -15.96 7.14
C HIS A 30 11.30 -16.51 7.23
N GLU A 31 12.01 -16.18 8.29
CA GLU A 31 13.39 -16.60 8.55
C GLU A 31 14.31 -16.35 7.35
N THR A 32 14.16 -15.19 6.73
CA THR A 32 14.82 -14.80 5.47
C THR A 32 16.33 -14.97 5.56
N GLY A 33 16.89 -15.71 4.60
CA GLY A 33 18.34 -15.96 4.49
C GLY A 33 18.86 -17.10 5.38
N THR A 34 17.98 -17.83 6.06
CA THR A 34 18.35 -19.01 6.86
C THR A 34 18.03 -20.33 6.14
N GLU A 35 18.51 -21.45 6.67
CA GLU A 35 18.15 -22.79 6.16
C GLU A 35 16.69 -23.16 6.46
N SER A 36 16.06 -22.49 7.43
CA SER A 36 14.66 -22.68 7.82
C SER A 36 13.70 -21.78 7.06
N GLN A 37 14.19 -20.97 6.13
CA GLN A 37 13.36 -20.03 5.37
C GLN A 37 12.18 -20.72 4.70
N PHE A 38 10.99 -20.13 4.87
CA PHE A 38 9.79 -20.56 4.16
C PHE A 38 8.98 -19.34 3.73
N SER A 39 8.00 -19.54 2.86
CA SER A 39 7.10 -18.46 2.43
C SER A 39 5.64 -18.88 2.56
N GLU A 40 4.79 -17.91 2.83
CA GLU A 40 3.34 -18.04 2.72
C GLU A 40 2.78 -16.91 1.86
N GLU A 41 1.69 -17.18 1.15
CA GLU A 41 0.92 -16.18 0.45
C GLU A 41 -0.34 -15.85 1.24
N ARG A 42 -0.61 -14.58 1.43
CA ARG A 42 -1.77 -14.05 2.13
C ARG A 42 -2.71 -13.37 1.15
N LEU A 43 -3.92 -13.90 1.06
CA LEU A 43 -4.97 -13.48 0.14
C LEU A 43 -6.13 -12.91 0.96
N ASP A 44 -6.26 -11.60 0.99
CA ASP A 44 -7.43 -11.00 1.61
C ASP A 44 -8.72 -11.35 0.85
N ALA A 45 -9.83 -11.51 1.57
CA ALA A 45 -11.10 -11.91 0.99
C ALA A 45 -11.66 -10.88 -0.01
N PHE A 46 -11.28 -9.61 0.15
CA PHE A 46 -11.69 -8.49 -0.69
C PHE A 46 -10.51 -7.85 -1.44
N ARG A 47 -9.44 -8.61 -1.64
CA ARG A 47 -8.23 -8.15 -2.33
C ARG A 47 -8.50 -7.56 -3.73
N ASN A 48 -9.47 -8.09 -4.46
CA ASN A 48 -9.88 -7.58 -5.76
C ASN A 48 -10.57 -6.20 -5.70
N HIS A 49 -10.66 -5.62 -4.53
CA HIS A 49 -11.20 -4.30 -4.29
C HIS A 49 -10.17 -3.39 -3.61
N PHE A 50 -9.55 -3.85 -2.52
CA PHE A 50 -8.64 -3.05 -1.71
C PHE A 50 -7.16 -3.25 -2.06
N MET A 51 -6.82 -4.30 -2.80
CA MET A 51 -5.44 -4.66 -3.17
C MET A 51 -5.30 -4.99 -4.67
N GLU A 52 -6.31 -4.61 -5.48
CA GLU A 52 -6.32 -4.92 -6.91
C GLU A 52 -5.10 -4.32 -7.62
N GLU A 53 -4.35 -5.19 -8.30
CA GLU A 53 -3.10 -4.81 -8.98
C GLU A 53 -2.11 -4.08 -8.05
N VAL A 54 -1.99 -4.56 -6.81
CA VAL A 54 -1.11 -3.96 -5.80
C VAL A 54 0.31 -3.75 -6.34
N SER A 55 0.85 -2.54 -6.17
CA SER A 55 2.10 -2.08 -6.81
C SER A 55 3.21 -1.77 -5.83
N ALA A 56 2.88 -1.31 -4.61
CA ALA A 56 3.87 -0.93 -3.62
C ALA A 56 3.36 -1.14 -2.18
N ILE A 57 4.29 -1.22 -1.23
CA ILE A 57 4.06 -1.35 0.21
C ILE A 57 4.92 -0.32 0.95
N ALA A 58 4.40 0.19 2.08
CA ALA A 58 5.20 0.89 3.07
C ALA A 58 4.68 0.57 4.47
N PHE A 59 5.54 0.05 5.35
CA PHE A 59 5.19 -0.12 6.76
C PHE A 59 5.04 1.23 7.45
N GLY A 60 4.04 1.31 8.34
CA GLY A 60 3.63 2.50 9.06
C GLY A 60 4.00 2.50 10.53
N ALA A 61 3.14 3.08 11.34
CA ALA A 61 3.31 3.14 12.79
C ALA A 61 2.97 1.82 13.47
N TYR A 62 3.50 1.66 14.67
CA TYR A 62 3.11 0.57 15.55
C TYR A 62 1.75 0.87 16.19
N ASP A 63 0.94 -0.15 16.25
CA ASP A 63 -0.34 -0.19 16.95
C ASP A 63 -0.40 -1.43 17.87
N ASP A 64 -1.03 -1.32 19.02
CA ASP A 64 -1.08 -2.40 20.01
C ASP A 64 -1.96 -3.59 19.57
N GLU A 65 -2.93 -3.37 18.68
CA GLU A 65 -3.84 -4.39 18.16
C GLU A 65 -3.36 -4.95 16.83
N PHE A 66 -2.88 -4.07 15.94
CA PHE A 66 -2.57 -4.40 14.55
C PHE A 66 -1.10 -4.70 14.29
N ASP A 67 -0.23 -4.64 15.31
CA ASP A 67 1.23 -4.59 15.17
C ASP A 67 1.61 -3.33 14.37
N TYR A 68 2.53 -3.37 13.44
CA TYR A 68 2.72 -2.23 12.54
C TYR A 68 1.63 -2.20 11.48
N THR A 69 1.03 -1.04 11.25
CA THR A 69 0.19 -0.86 10.07
C THR A 69 1.04 -0.86 8.81
N PHE A 70 0.46 -1.08 7.65
CA PHE A 70 1.13 -0.86 6.37
C PHE A 70 0.17 -0.30 5.33
N GLY A 71 0.68 0.62 4.54
CA GLY A 71 -0.03 1.17 3.40
C GLY A 71 0.30 0.44 2.10
N THR A 72 -0.67 0.32 1.20
CA THR A 72 -0.46 -0.22 -0.15
C THR A 72 -0.86 0.78 -1.21
N ALA A 73 -0.15 0.75 -2.35
CA ALA A 73 -0.57 1.40 -3.57
C ALA A 73 -1.08 0.36 -4.57
N GLN A 74 -2.10 0.71 -5.36
CA GLN A 74 -2.73 -0.16 -6.34
C GLN A 74 -2.64 0.48 -7.74
N GLU A 75 -1.93 -0.21 -8.67
CA GLU A 75 -1.88 0.19 -10.08
C GLU A 75 -3.16 -0.21 -10.81
N SER A 76 -4.30 0.18 -10.25
CA SER A 76 -5.63 -0.13 -10.72
C SER A 76 -6.47 1.12 -10.87
N ARG A 77 -7.43 1.04 -11.76
CA ARG A 77 -8.49 2.04 -11.91
C ARG A 77 -9.82 1.53 -11.40
N ASN A 78 -9.88 0.36 -10.92
CA ASN A 78 -10.99 -0.41 -10.38
C ASN A 78 -12.38 -0.03 -10.95
N THR A 79 -13.09 -0.97 -11.48
CA THR A 79 -14.41 -0.77 -12.05
C THR A 79 -15.55 -1.04 -11.06
N TYR A 80 -15.24 -1.28 -9.80
CA TYR A 80 -16.22 -1.38 -8.74
C TYR A 80 -17.07 -0.09 -8.71
N ASN A 81 -18.33 -0.18 -8.42
CA ASN A 81 -19.27 0.94 -8.49
C ASN A 81 -19.51 1.53 -9.92
N GLY A 82 -19.27 0.76 -10.97
CA GLY A 82 -19.53 1.23 -12.33
C GLY A 82 -18.61 2.38 -12.74
N ALA A 83 -17.35 2.22 -12.44
CA ALA A 83 -16.32 3.21 -12.68
C ALA A 83 -16.26 3.74 -14.10
N TYR A 84 -16.08 5.02 -14.19
CA TYR A 84 -15.90 5.76 -15.42
C TYR A 84 -14.46 6.26 -15.52
N ASP A 85 -14.07 6.69 -16.66
CA ASP A 85 -12.75 7.19 -16.95
C ASP A 85 -12.61 8.70 -16.70
N PRO A 86 -11.77 9.20 -15.77
CA PRO A 86 -11.02 8.45 -14.77
C PRO A 86 -11.91 7.99 -13.61
N ASN A 87 -11.59 6.83 -13.04
CA ASN A 87 -12.24 6.40 -11.82
C ASN A 87 -11.44 6.85 -10.59
N ASN A 88 -11.92 7.81 -9.87
CA ASN A 88 -11.29 8.31 -8.66
C ASN A 88 -11.63 7.48 -7.41
N PHE A 89 -12.14 6.28 -7.59
CA PHE A 89 -12.44 5.37 -6.49
C PHE A 89 -11.18 4.79 -5.84
N MET A 90 -10.12 4.57 -6.61
CA MET A 90 -8.88 4.00 -6.09
C MET A 90 -8.02 5.03 -5.34
N GLY A 91 -7.19 4.52 -4.45
CA GLY A 91 -6.23 5.23 -3.63
C GLY A 91 -5.49 4.25 -2.72
N PRO A 92 -4.74 4.71 -1.72
CA PRO A 92 -4.07 3.83 -0.78
C PRO A 92 -5.06 3.11 0.14
N ALA A 93 -4.72 1.88 0.52
CA ALA A 93 -5.40 1.16 1.58
C ALA A 93 -4.43 0.92 2.75
N LEU A 94 -4.96 0.98 3.97
CA LEU A 94 -4.24 0.76 5.22
C LEU A 94 -4.61 -0.63 5.77
N TRP A 95 -3.60 -1.37 6.23
CA TRP A 95 -3.71 -2.75 6.64
C TRP A 95 -3.01 -3.02 7.97
N PRO A 96 -3.47 -4.01 8.76
CA PRO A 96 -2.73 -4.52 9.91
C PRO A 96 -1.63 -5.47 9.45
N SER A 97 -0.44 -5.44 10.06
CA SER A 97 0.56 -6.49 9.82
C SER A 97 0.46 -7.67 10.78
N SER A 98 -0.35 -7.55 11.82
CA SER A 98 -0.67 -8.68 12.70
C SER A 98 -1.26 -9.83 11.91
N LEU A 99 -0.58 -10.98 11.89
CA LEU A 99 -1.03 -12.18 11.17
C LEU A 99 -2.29 -12.82 11.79
N ALA A 100 -2.72 -12.33 12.95
CA ALA A 100 -4.01 -12.66 13.52
C ALA A 100 -5.17 -11.85 12.90
N HIS A 101 -4.86 -10.78 12.18
CA HIS A 101 -5.83 -9.89 11.56
C HIS A 101 -5.70 -9.86 10.04
N PHE A 102 -4.48 -9.77 9.50
CA PHE A 102 -4.27 -9.63 8.06
C PHE A 102 -4.62 -10.90 7.29
N ALA A 103 -5.52 -10.76 6.32
CA ALA A 103 -5.92 -11.77 5.35
C ALA A 103 -6.34 -13.11 6.00
N MET A 104 -7.03 -13.03 7.13
CA MET A 104 -7.58 -14.21 7.80
C MET A 104 -8.82 -14.73 7.09
N GLU A 105 -8.93 -16.06 6.98
CA GLU A 105 -10.18 -16.71 6.59
C GLU A 105 -11.30 -16.30 7.57
N ASN A 106 -12.43 -15.87 7.07
CA ASN A 106 -13.60 -15.44 7.84
C ASN A 106 -13.50 -14.05 8.47
N GLN A 107 -12.68 -13.18 8.00
CA GLN A 107 -12.77 -11.78 8.38
C GLN A 107 -14.09 -11.17 7.93
N ASN A 108 -14.73 -10.55 8.91
CA ASN A 108 -16.15 -10.35 8.91
C ASN A 108 -16.52 -8.95 8.51
N GLY A 109 -17.40 -8.88 7.64
CA GLY A 109 -18.15 -7.71 7.28
C GLY A 109 -18.58 -7.86 5.84
N PRO A 110 -19.73 -7.35 5.47
CA PRO A 110 -20.25 -7.46 4.11
C PRO A 110 -19.38 -6.74 3.06
N LEU A 111 -18.44 -5.89 3.53
CA LEU A 111 -17.51 -5.14 2.66
C LEU A 111 -16.06 -5.24 3.15
N GLY A 112 -15.77 -6.18 4.04
CA GLY A 112 -14.69 -6.08 4.98
C GLY A 112 -13.32 -6.49 4.48
N GLY A 113 -13.05 -7.75 4.48
CA GLY A 113 -11.66 -8.18 4.48
C GLY A 113 -10.92 -7.67 5.72
N SER A 114 -9.62 -7.43 5.58
CA SER A 114 -8.76 -7.03 6.70
C SER A 114 -8.22 -5.59 6.60
N HIS A 115 -8.64 -4.81 5.63
CA HIS A 115 -8.23 -3.42 5.57
C HIS A 115 -8.76 -2.65 6.80
N ILE A 116 -7.97 -1.72 7.29
CA ILE A 116 -8.35 -0.81 8.38
C ILE A 116 -9.05 0.40 7.79
N ASP A 117 -8.51 0.91 6.67
CA ASP A 117 -9.03 2.10 6.01
C ASP A 117 -8.66 2.10 4.52
N MET A 118 -9.37 2.91 3.73
CA MET A 118 -9.05 3.19 2.33
C MET A 118 -9.42 4.63 1.99
N LEU A 119 -8.47 5.37 1.43
CA LEU A 119 -8.73 6.69 0.89
C LEU A 119 -8.71 6.67 -0.63
N HIS A 120 -9.36 7.65 -1.25
CA HIS A 120 -9.70 7.66 -2.67
C HIS A 120 -8.95 8.75 -3.46
N GLU A 121 -9.33 8.96 -4.71
CA GLU A 121 -8.91 10.03 -5.62
C GLU A 121 -7.57 9.82 -6.35
N SER A 122 -6.92 8.66 -6.24
CA SER A 122 -5.64 8.40 -6.91
C SER A 122 -5.61 7.08 -7.66
N PRO A 123 -6.21 7.00 -8.85
CA PRO A 123 -6.12 5.79 -9.69
C PRO A 123 -4.69 5.56 -10.20
N ASP A 124 -4.40 4.31 -10.56
CA ASP A 124 -3.09 3.90 -11.06
C ASP A 124 -1.94 4.21 -10.09
N GLY A 125 -2.10 3.91 -8.80
CA GLY A 125 -1.06 4.13 -7.79
C GLY A 125 0.23 3.39 -8.09
N MET A 126 1.36 4.10 -8.01
CA MET A 126 2.67 3.60 -8.46
C MET A 126 3.70 3.47 -7.36
N GLY A 127 3.48 4.10 -6.23
CA GLY A 127 4.41 4.07 -5.11
C GLY A 127 3.79 4.68 -3.86
N ILE A 128 4.30 4.27 -2.71
CA ILE A 128 3.88 4.75 -1.41
C ILE A 128 5.10 4.85 -0.47
N ALA A 129 5.11 5.81 0.44
CA ALA A 129 6.13 5.94 1.47
C ALA A 129 5.50 6.45 2.76
N HIS A 130 5.80 5.81 3.89
CA HIS A 130 5.30 6.21 5.19
C HIS A 130 5.95 7.50 5.69
N ASP A 131 5.14 8.43 6.19
CA ASP A 131 5.60 9.64 6.87
C ASP A 131 5.58 9.45 8.41
N ASN A 132 4.45 9.60 9.03
CA ASN A 132 4.28 9.43 10.48
C ASN A 132 2.83 9.02 10.80
N GLY A 133 2.61 8.34 11.93
CA GLY A 133 1.28 7.82 12.27
C GLY A 133 0.68 7.03 11.13
N ASN A 134 -0.52 7.39 10.71
CA ASN A 134 -1.20 6.79 9.58
C ASN A 134 -1.10 7.65 8.29
N ALA A 135 -0.05 8.45 8.17
CA ALA A 135 0.15 9.34 7.03
C ALA A 135 1.20 8.81 6.05
N TYR A 136 0.88 8.95 4.76
CA TYR A 136 1.69 8.42 3.66
C TYR A 136 1.79 9.39 2.50
N TRP A 137 2.95 9.40 1.86
CA TRP A 137 3.16 9.96 0.53
C TRP A 137 2.81 8.92 -0.54
N TYR A 138 2.11 9.34 -1.58
CA TYR A 138 1.58 8.45 -2.61
C TYR A 138 1.81 9.02 -4.00
N PHE A 139 2.20 8.18 -4.95
CA PHE A 139 2.28 8.55 -6.35
C PHE A 139 1.03 8.11 -7.10
N ASP A 140 0.19 9.07 -7.46
CA ASP A 140 -0.94 8.92 -8.37
C ASP A 140 -0.42 8.85 -9.82
N GLY A 141 -0.43 7.66 -10.39
CA GLY A 141 0.10 7.45 -11.73
C GLY A 141 -0.83 7.91 -12.85
N TYR A 142 -2.11 8.11 -12.60
CA TYR A 142 -3.04 8.60 -13.61
C TYR A 142 -2.87 10.10 -13.87
N TYR A 143 -2.90 10.89 -12.81
CA TYR A 143 -2.71 12.35 -12.91
C TYR A 143 -1.25 12.76 -12.92
N GLY A 144 -0.34 11.88 -12.58
CA GLY A 144 1.08 12.17 -12.45
C GLY A 144 1.39 13.09 -11.28
N HIS A 145 0.66 12.97 -10.18
CA HIS A 145 0.80 13.84 -9.02
C HIS A 145 1.36 13.13 -7.81
N LEU A 146 2.04 13.88 -6.96
CA LEU A 146 2.32 13.49 -5.59
C LEU A 146 1.09 13.83 -4.73
N VAL A 147 0.67 12.88 -3.88
CA VAL A 147 -0.47 13.06 -2.99
C VAL A 147 -0.06 12.65 -1.57
N TYR A 148 -0.44 13.45 -0.60
CA TYR A 148 -0.31 13.11 0.82
C TYR A 148 -1.66 12.62 1.32
N TYR A 149 -1.65 11.45 1.91
CA TYR A 149 -2.80 10.83 2.55
C TYR A 149 -2.54 10.68 4.04
N ASP A 150 -3.48 11.07 4.86
CA ASP A 150 -3.47 10.84 6.28
C ASP A 150 -4.80 10.18 6.67
N PHE A 151 -4.74 8.91 7.02
CA PHE A 151 -5.90 8.11 7.40
C PHE A 151 -6.47 8.50 8.77
N GLN A 152 -5.73 9.29 9.57
CA GLN A 152 -6.10 9.75 10.91
C GLN A 152 -6.23 8.61 11.92
N ALA A 153 -7.44 8.33 12.39
CA ALA A 153 -7.68 7.29 13.38
C ALA A 153 -7.63 5.89 12.76
N ASP A 154 -7.18 4.90 13.54
CA ASP A 154 -7.36 3.50 13.17
C ASP A 154 -8.83 3.12 13.33
N HIS A 155 -9.37 2.48 12.30
CA HIS A 155 -10.69 1.89 12.34
C HIS A 155 -10.59 0.38 12.60
N ASP A 156 -11.70 -0.27 12.96
CA ASP A 156 -11.73 -1.73 13.03
C ASP A 156 -11.56 -2.36 11.64
N THR A 157 -10.99 -3.56 11.58
CA THR A 157 -10.82 -4.26 10.30
C THR A 157 -12.14 -4.48 9.58
N GLY A 158 -12.17 -4.13 8.29
CA GLY A 158 -13.34 -4.25 7.44
C GLY A 158 -14.40 -3.16 7.61
N GLU A 159 -14.08 -2.09 8.31
CA GLU A 159 -14.95 -0.92 8.41
C GLU A 159 -15.05 -0.15 7.10
N THR A 160 -16.08 0.69 7.00
CA THR A 160 -16.41 1.44 5.79
C THR A 160 -16.46 2.95 5.99
N ASP A 161 -16.14 3.42 7.20
CA ASP A 161 -16.07 4.85 7.50
C ASP A 161 -14.66 5.36 7.21
N HIS A 162 -14.55 6.25 6.24
CA HIS A 162 -13.31 6.89 5.80
C HIS A 162 -13.42 8.42 5.92
N SER A 163 -14.36 8.91 6.73
CA SER A 163 -14.78 10.32 6.72
C SER A 163 -13.80 11.27 7.40
N ASP A 164 -12.91 10.76 8.24
CA ASP A 164 -11.89 11.55 8.93
C ASP A 164 -10.60 11.71 8.12
N GLY A 165 -10.41 10.91 7.07
CA GLY A 165 -9.21 10.93 6.25
C GLY A 165 -8.95 12.28 5.57
N ILE A 166 -7.67 12.66 5.51
CA ILE A 166 -7.21 13.90 4.89
C ILE A 166 -6.43 13.58 3.62
N VAL A 167 -6.79 14.25 2.52
CA VAL A 167 -6.11 14.12 1.23
C VAL A 167 -5.57 15.49 0.81
N HIS A 168 -4.27 15.55 0.53
CA HIS A 168 -3.64 16.76 0.01
C HIS A 168 -2.84 16.46 -1.26
N ARG A 169 -3.30 16.99 -2.39
CA ARG A 169 -2.73 16.76 -3.72
C ARG A 169 -1.79 17.90 -4.12
N TYR A 170 -0.58 17.55 -4.51
CA TYR A 170 0.43 18.47 -5.03
C TYR A 170 0.44 18.42 -6.57
N SER A 171 -0.48 19.13 -7.18
CA SER A 171 -0.66 19.14 -8.65
C SER A 171 0.41 19.91 -9.43
N ASP A 172 1.24 20.68 -8.73
CA ASP A 172 2.42 21.35 -9.26
C ASP A 172 3.65 20.43 -9.36
N VAL A 173 3.62 19.27 -8.70
CA VAL A 173 4.63 18.22 -8.82
C VAL A 173 4.18 17.23 -9.90
N GLN A 174 4.81 17.27 -11.08
CA GLN A 174 4.48 16.38 -12.20
C GLN A 174 5.46 15.23 -12.29
N LEU A 175 4.92 14.02 -12.27
CA LEU A 175 5.64 12.75 -12.28
C LEU A 175 5.23 11.94 -13.52
N ASN A 176 6.19 11.25 -14.13
CA ASN A 176 5.90 10.39 -15.27
C ASN A 176 5.66 8.95 -14.83
N ARG A 177 4.51 8.40 -15.17
CA ARG A 177 4.21 6.99 -15.00
C ARG A 177 4.69 6.18 -16.20
N TYR A 178 5.26 5.03 -15.89
CA TYR A 178 5.51 3.96 -16.87
C TYR A 178 4.68 2.73 -16.45
N PRO A 179 3.61 2.38 -17.18
CA PRO A 179 2.72 1.30 -16.81
C PRO A 179 3.46 -0.01 -16.55
N GLY A 180 3.12 -0.67 -15.45
CA GLY A 180 3.75 -1.92 -15.04
C GLY A 180 5.15 -1.77 -14.44
N VAL A 181 5.67 -0.56 -14.26
CA VAL A 181 6.95 -0.28 -13.59
C VAL A 181 6.69 0.51 -12.32
N PRO A 182 6.86 -0.09 -11.14
CA PRO A 182 6.63 0.61 -9.87
C PRO A 182 7.63 1.76 -9.70
N SER A 183 7.16 2.81 -9.05
CA SER A 183 7.98 3.95 -8.65
C SER A 183 8.22 3.85 -7.15
N HIS A 184 9.28 3.15 -6.76
CA HIS A 184 9.63 3.03 -5.35
C HIS A 184 9.84 4.39 -4.72
N MET A 185 9.25 4.58 -3.55
CA MET A 185 9.34 5.80 -2.78
C MET A 185 9.93 5.51 -1.40
N VAL A 186 10.81 6.38 -0.94
CA VAL A 186 11.38 6.31 0.41
C VAL A 186 11.49 7.71 0.98
N LEU A 187 10.90 7.92 2.16
CA LEU A 187 11.10 9.14 2.93
C LEU A 187 12.27 8.95 3.91
N ASP A 188 13.34 9.69 3.71
CA ASP A 188 14.36 9.84 4.76
C ASP A 188 13.82 10.75 5.86
N LYS A 189 13.34 10.16 6.93
CA LYS A 189 12.72 10.87 8.06
C LYS A 189 13.68 11.78 8.80
N ASN A 190 14.99 11.58 8.68
CA ASN A 190 15.99 12.45 9.33
C ASN A 190 16.18 13.76 8.57
N SER A 191 16.21 13.71 7.25
CA SER A 191 16.39 14.88 6.39
C SER A 191 15.09 15.50 5.89
N GLY A 192 13.97 14.76 5.95
CA GLY A 192 12.68 15.13 5.36
C GLY A 192 12.69 15.07 3.83
N ILE A 193 13.66 14.36 3.22
CA ILE A 193 13.74 14.23 1.77
C ILE A 193 13.00 12.98 1.32
N LEU A 194 12.02 13.16 0.43
CA LEU A 194 11.33 12.08 -0.24
C LEU A 194 12.10 11.72 -1.51
N PHE A 195 12.61 10.50 -1.57
CA PHE A 195 13.24 9.93 -2.77
C PHE A 195 12.20 9.14 -3.56
N MET A 196 12.24 9.29 -4.87
CA MET A 196 11.35 8.57 -5.77
C MET A 196 12.13 8.00 -6.94
N GLY A 197 12.03 6.68 -7.14
CA GLY A 197 12.59 6.00 -8.29
C GLY A 197 11.68 6.18 -9.50
N MET A 198 12.17 6.87 -10.52
CA MET A 198 11.45 6.98 -11.79
C MET A 198 12.29 6.36 -12.90
N THR A 199 11.68 5.48 -13.68
CA THR A 199 12.33 4.98 -14.90
C THR A 199 12.17 6.00 -16.02
N ASN A 200 13.28 6.33 -16.66
CA ASN A 200 13.28 7.16 -17.87
C ASN A 200 13.73 6.29 -19.05
N GLU A 201 12.95 6.26 -20.14
CA GLU A 201 13.32 5.52 -21.36
C GLU A 201 14.64 6.00 -22.00
N ASN A 202 15.16 7.13 -21.55
CA ASN A 202 16.38 7.74 -22.10
C ASN A 202 17.69 7.30 -21.43
N LEU A 203 17.70 6.25 -20.60
CA LEU A 203 18.95 5.62 -20.14
C LEU A 203 19.39 4.49 -21.09
N SER A 204 19.42 4.77 -22.38
CA SER A 204 20.19 3.98 -23.34
C SER A 204 21.64 4.45 -23.29
N HIS A 205 22.46 3.77 -22.53
CA HIS A 205 23.91 3.82 -22.62
C HIS A 205 24.49 2.44 -22.77
#